data_d1e90cbbeae2725c1cf093e6d1aabb11
#
_entry.id   d1e90cbbeae2725c1cf093e6d1aabb11
#
_cell.length_a   1.000
_cell.length_b   1.000
_cell.length_c   1.000
_cell.angle_alpha   90.00
_cell.angle_beta   90.00
_cell.angle_gamma   90.00
#
_symmetry.space_group_name_H-M   'P 1'
#
loop_
_entity.id
_entity.type
_entity.pdbx_description
1 polymer ?
#
loop_
_entity_poly.entity_id
_entity_poly.type
_entity_poly.pdbx_seq_one_letter_code
_entity_poly.pdbx_strand_id
1 'polypeptide(L)'
;MRILLVEDDPTTSKSIELMLTHANLNTYTTDLGEEGIDLAKLYDYDLILLDLDLPDMNGHDVLRQLRLSKIETPILILSGSDDTENKIKGFGFGADDYLTKPFHREELVARIHAII
;
A
#
# COMPACT_ATOMS: atom_id res chain seq x y z
N MET A 1 -12.63 -6.03 7.69
CA MET A 1 -11.56 -5.04 7.48
C MET A 1 -11.30 -4.90 6.00
N ARG A 2 -11.22 -3.68 5.50
CA ARG A 2 -11.12 -3.39 4.07
C ARG A 2 -9.75 -2.81 3.75
N ILE A 3 -9.03 -3.47 2.83
CA ILE A 3 -7.68 -3.07 2.43
C ILE A 3 -7.66 -2.72 0.95
N LEU A 4 -7.17 -1.53 0.63
CA LEU A 4 -6.94 -1.12 -0.75
C LEU A 4 -5.51 -1.49 -1.14
N LEU A 5 -5.35 -2.27 -2.19
CA LEU A 5 -4.05 -2.67 -2.73
C LEU A 5 -3.82 -1.94 -4.06
N VAL A 6 -2.79 -1.11 -4.11
CA VAL A 6 -2.37 -0.41 -5.32
C VAL A 6 -1.08 -1.05 -5.82
N GLU A 7 -1.22 -1.94 -6.82
CA GLU A 7 -0.12 -2.77 -7.31
C GLU A 7 -0.39 -3.14 -8.77
N ASP A 8 0.56 -2.89 -9.67
CA ASP A 8 0.37 -3.10 -11.10
C ASP A 8 0.78 -4.51 -11.58
N ASP A 9 1.66 -5.21 -10.87
CA ASP A 9 2.06 -6.55 -11.27
C ASP A 9 0.99 -7.58 -10.91
N PRO A 10 0.36 -8.25 -11.92
CA PRO A 10 -0.73 -9.18 -11.65
C PRO A 10 -0.31 -10.36 -10.75
N THR A 11 0.90 -10.87 -10.90
CA THR A 11 1.39 -12.00 -10.10
C THR A 11 1.55 -11.60 -8.63
N THR A 12 2.16 -10.45 -8.39
CA THR A 12 2.34 -9.91 -7.04
C THR A 12 1.01 -9.58 -6.40
N SER A 13 0.12 -8.93 -7.15
CA SER A 13 -1.22 -8.58 -6.68
C SER A 13 -2.02 -9.82 -6.27
N LYS A 14 -2.01 -10.85 -7.10
CA LYS A 14 -2.71 -12.11 -6.81
C LYS A 14 -2.15 -12.79 -5.58
N SER A 15 -0.83 -12.81 -5.44
CA SER A 15 -0.17 -13.40 -4.28
C SER A 15 -0.56 -12.69 -2.99
N ILE A 16 -0.56 -11.36 -3.00
CA ILE A 16 -0.96 -10.56 -1.84
C ILE A 16 -2.44 -10.79 -1.51
N GLU A 17 -3.31 -10.81 -2.51
CA GLU A 17 -4.73 -11.08 -2.30
C GLU A 17 -4.95 -12.42 -1.58
N LEU A 18 -4.22 -13.47 -1.99
CA LEU A 18 -4.31 -14.77 -1.34
C LEU A 18 -3.84 -14.73 0.11
N MET A 19 -2.72 -14.03 0.37
CA MET A 19 -2.22 -13.86 1.73
C MET A 19 -3.24 -13.18 2.64
N LEU A 20 -3.87 -12.13 2.15
CA LEU A 20 -4.86 -11.36 2.91
C LEU A 20 -6.16 -12.15 3.10
N THR A 21 -6.60 -12.89 2.10
CA THR A 21 -7.76 -13.76 2.20
C THR A 21 -7.58 -14.81 3.30
N HIS A 22 -6.39 -15.41 3.37
CA HIS A 22 -6.06 -16.36 4.43
C HIS A 22 -6.09 -15.74 5.82
N ALA A 23 -5.88 -14.44 5.91
CA ALA A 23 -5.94 -13.70 7.18
C ALA A 23 -7.33 -13.10 7.45
N ASN A 24 -8.33 -13.44 6.64
CA ASN A 24 -9.70 -12.92 6.72
C ASN A 24 -9.79 -11.40 6.51
N LEU A 25 -8.93 -10.86 5.65
CA LEU A 25 -8.91 -9.46 5.27
C LEU A 25 -9.47 -9.30 3.85
N ASN A 26 -10.36 -8.34 3.67
CA ASN A 26 -10.97 -8.08 2.35
C ASN A 26 -10.07 -7.14 1.55
N THR A 27 -9.72 -7.54 0.32
CA THR A 27 -8.80 -6.79 -0.53
C THR A 27 -9.54 -6.24 -1.74
N TYR A 28 -9.29 -4.96 -2.03
CA TYR A 28 -9.76 -4.26 -3.23
C TYR A 28 -8.52 -3.79 -3.98
N THR A 29 -8.36 -4.21 -5.23
CA THR A 29 -7.11 -3.99 -5.97
C THR A 29 -7.31 -3.04 -7.13
N THR A 30 -6.33 -2.14 -7.32
CA THR A 30 -6.19 -1.35 -8.54
C THR A 30 -4.75 -1.38 -9.01
N ASP A 31 -4.53 -1.22 -10.31
CA ASP A 31 -3.20 -1.22 -10.91
C ASP A 31 -2.67 0.19 -11.23
N LEU A 32 -3.47 1.22 -10.98
CA LEU A 32 -3.12 2.61 -11.27
C LEU A 32 -3.10 3.47 -10.01
N GLY A 33 -2.07 4.31 -9.89
CA GLY A 33 -1.95 5.23 -8.77
C GLY A 33 -3.08 6.25 -8.72
N GLU A 34 -3.47 6.81 -9.87
CA GLU A 34 -4.56 7.77 -9.94
C GLU A 34 -5.88 7.16 -9.51
N GLU A 35 -6.18 5.94 -9.95
CA GLU A 35 -7.38 5.24 -9.52
C GLU A 35 -7.34 4.93 -8.03
N GLY A 36 -6.16 4.58 -7.51
CA GLY A 36 -5.98 4.36 -6.08
C GLY A 36 -6.31 5.59 -5.26
N ILE A 37 -5.89 6.77 -5.72
CA ILE A 37 -6.23 8.04 -5.08
C ILE A 37 -7.75 8.26 -5.08
N ASP A 38 -8.38 8.05 -6.23
CA ASP A 38 -9.83 8.25 -6.35
C ASP A 38 -10.61 7.29 -5.44
N LEU A 39 -10.22 6.02 -5.41
CA LEU A 39 -10.87 5.02 -4.56
C LEU A 39 -10.70 5.36 -3.08
N ALA A 40 -9.52 5.80 -2.67
CA ALA A 40 -9.25 6.18 -1.28
C ALA A 40 -10.08 7.39 -0.84
N LYS A 41 -10.42 8.30 -1.76
CA LYS A 41 -11.28 9.44 -1.48
C LYS A 41 -12.75 9.06 -1.41
N LEU A 42 -13.17 8.07 -2.22
CA LEU A 42 -14.59 7.68 -2.34
C LEU A 42 -15.03 6.70 -1.27
N TYR A 43 -14.15 5.84 -0.81
CA TYR A 43 -14.49 4.76 0.11
C TYR A 43 -13.62 4.77 1.34
N ASP A 44 -14.15 4.24 2.44
CA ASP A 44 -13.41 4.09 3.70
C ASP A 44 -12.66 2.77 3.70
N TYR A 45 -11.33 2.84 3.67
CA TYR A 45 -10.47 1.68 3.85
C TYR A 45 -9.80 1.74 5.21
N ASP A 46 -9.47 0.58 5.76
CA ASP A 46 -8.75 0.48 7.03
C ASP A 46 -7.25 0.61 6.84
N LEU A 47 -6.78 0.27 5.64
CA LEU A 47 -5.36 0.33 5.29
C LEU A 47 -5.21 0.42 3.78
N ILE A 48 -4.15 1.09 3.33
CA ILE A 48 -3.72 1.10 1.94
C ILE A 48 -2.35 0.44 1.86
N LEU A 49 -2.25 -0.60 1.00
CA LEU A 49 -0.98 -1.19 0.60
C LEU A 49 -0.59 -0.54 -0.72
N LEU A 50 0.56 0.12 -0.77
CA LEU A 50 0.95 0.96 -1.89
C LEU A 50 2.31 0.54 -2.44
N ASP A 51 2.34 0.08 -3.69
CA ASP A 51 3.58 -0.13 -4.42
C ASP A 51 4.13 1.21 -4.91
N LEU A 52 5.46 1.37 -4.89
CA LEU A 52 6.09 2.60 -5.36
C LEU A 52 6.24 2.65 -6.87
N ASP A 53 6.35 1.51 -7.54
CA ASP A 53 6.60 1.42 -8.97
C ASP A 53 5.29 1.19 -9.74
N LEU A 54 4.53 2.26 -9.97
CA LEU A 54 3.26 2.20 -10.69
C LEU A 54 3.45 2.73 -12.12
N PRO A 55 2.62 2.28 -13.10
CA PRO A 55 2.81 2.66 -14.50
C PRO A 55 2.46 4.12 -14.80
N ASP A 56 1.52 4.70 -14.06
CA ASP A 56 1.01 6.04 -14.33
C ASP A 56 1.67 7.12 -13.48
N MET A 57 2.20 6.77 -12.32
CA MET A 57 2.84 7.73 -11.44
C MET A 57 3.68 7.02 -10.38
N ASN A 58 4.59 7.77 -9.74
CA ASN A 58 5.38 7.27 -8.64
C ASN A 58 4.50 7.11 -7.39
N GLY A 59 4.68 6.00 -6.67
CA GLY A 59 3.91 5.76 -5.45
C GLY A 59 4.11 6.80 -4.35
N HIS A 60 5.29 7.44 -4.29
CA HIS A 60 5.50 8.56 -3.37
C HIS A 60 4.55 9.72 -3.67
N ASP A 61 4.26 9.98 -4.95
CA ASP A 61 3.32 11.01 -5.34
C ASP A 61 1.88 10.65 -4.97
N VAL A 62 1.52 9.36 -5.08
CA VAL A 62 0.22 8.87 -4.60
C VAL A 62 0.07 9.16 -3.11
N LEU A 63 1.06 8.78 -2.31
CA LEU A 63 1.08 9.00 -0.87
C LEU A 63 0.95 10.49 -0.54
N ARG A 64 1.76 11.31 -1.20
CA ARG A 64 1.76 12.75 -0.99
C ARG A 64 0.40 13.36 -1.30
N GLN A 65 -0.21 13.00 -2.44
CA GLN A 65 -1.53 13.51 -2.81
C GLN A 65 -2.62 13.09 -1.83
N LEU A 66 -2.56 11.86 -1.34
CA LEU A 66 -3.51 11.39 -0.32
C LEU A 66 -3.42 12.22 0.95
N ARG A 67 -2.19 12.48 1.43
CA ARG A 67 -2.00 13.28 2.64
C ARG A 67 -2.39 14.75 2.43
N LEU A 68 -2.10 15.32 1.26
CA LEU A 68 -2.54 16.68 0.93
C LEU A 68 -4.07 16.79 0.86
N SER A 69 -4.75 15.71 0.49
CA SER A 69 -6.21 15.64 0.48
C SER A 69 -6.80 15.33 1.86
N LYS A 70 -5.95 15.28 2.89
CA LYS A 70 -6.34 14.99 4.28
C LYS A 70 -6.92 13.59 4.46
N ILE A 71 -6.52 12.65 3.64
CA ILE A 71 -6.83 11.23 3.83
C ILE A 71 -5.83 10.70 4.86
N GLU A 72 -6.35 10.24 6.01
CA GLU A 72 -5.53 9.76 7.13
C GLU A 72 -5.44 8.24 7.21
N THR A 73 -6.03 7.53 6.27
CA THR A 73 -5.96 6.07 6.20
C THR A 73 -4.51 5.61 6.32
N PRO A 74 -4.19 4.64 7.19
CA PRO A 74 -2.83 4.12 7.31
C PRO A 74 -2.33 3.59 5.97
N ILE A 75 -1.06 3.85 5.66
CA ILE A 75 -0.44 3.44 4.41
C ILE A 75 0.83 2.65 4.72
N LEU A 76 0.88 1.41 4.21
CA LEU A 76 2.06 0.56 4.23
C LEU A 76 2.62 0.51 2.81
N ILE A 77 3.86 0.99 2.64
CA ILE A 77 4.54 0.94 1.36
C ILE A 77 5.14 -0.45 1.13
N LEU A 78 4.92 -0.99 -0.07
CA LEU A 78 5.56 -2.22 -0.53
C LEU A 78 6.51 -1.86 -1.66
N SER A 79 7.78 -2.26 -1.55
CA SER A 79 8.78 -1.91 -2.57
C SER A 79 9.86 -2.96 -2.69
N GLY A 80 10.38 -3.13 -3.91
CA GLY A 80 11.56 -3.94 -4.16
C GLY A 80 12.86 -3.27 -3.71
N SER A 81 12.80 -1.99 -3.37
CA SER A 81 13.97 -1.22 -2.93
C SER A 81 14.13 -1.28 -1.41
N ASP A 82 15.33 -1.68 -0.97
CA ASP A 82 15.74 -1.63 0.44
C ASP A 82 16.53 -0.35 0.75
N ASP A 83 16.47 0.62 -0.15
CA ASP A 83 17.20 1.88 -0.05
C ASP A 83 16.66 2.73 1.10
N THR A 84 17.58 3.13 1.97
CA THR A 84 17.27 3.98 3.12
C THR A 84 16.67 5.33 2.71
N GLU A 85 17.14 5.91 1.59
CA GLU A 85 16.57 7.17 1.08
C GLU A 85 15.10 7.03 0.73
N ASN A 86 14.70 5.95 0.07
CA ASN A 86 13.31 5.70 -0.27
C ASN A 86 12.45 5.50 0.98
N LYS A 87 12.99 4.84 2.00
CA LYS A 87 12.27 4.66 3.26
C LYS A 87 12.05 5.98 3.98
N ILE A 88 13.10 6.78 4.10
CA ILE A 88 13.03 8.12 4.73
C ILE A 88 12.04 9.00 3.97
N LYS A 89 12.10 8.98 2.64
CA LYS A 89 11.19 9.76 1.79
C LYS A 89 9.74 9.35 1.99
N GLY A 90 9.47 8.03 2.05
CA GLY A 90 8.14 7.50 2.30
C GLY A 90 7.58 7.95 3.65
N PHE A 91 8.38 7.82 4.71
CA PHE A 91 7.97 8.29 6.03
C PHE A 91 7.80 9.80 6.09
N GLY A 92 8.67 10.55 5.39
CA GLY A 92 8.56 12.00 5.30
C GLY A 92 7.28 12.47 4.60
N PHE A 93 6.73 11.68 3.68
CA PHE A 93 5.46 11.96 3.02
C PHE A 93 4.25 11.42 3.79
N GLY A 94 4.45 10.71 4.90
CA GLY A 94 3.37 10.28 5.78
C GLY A 94 2.99 8.81 5.72
N ALA A 95 3.90 7.94 5.25
CA ALA A 95 3.68 6.50 5.34
C ALA A 95 3.78 6.04 6.79
N ASP A 96 3.00 5.03 7.15
CA ASP A 96 3.00 4.46 8.49
C ASP A 96 4.02 3.34 8.64
N ASP A 97 4.34 2.65 7.55
CA ASP A 97 5.35 1.59 7.55
C ASP A 97 5.86 1.34 6.13
N TYR A 98 6.90 0.51 6.03
CA TYR A 98 7.58 0.20 4.78
C TYR A 98 8.01 -1.27 4.82
N LEU A 99 7.64 -2.06 3.81
CA LEU A 99 7.98 -3.47 3.72
C LEU A 99 8.68 -3.77 2.41
N THR A 100 9.88 -4.34 2.47
CA THR A 100 10.69 -4.65 1.28
C THR A 100 10.29 -5.99 0.69
N LYS A 101 10.10 -6.04 -0.63
CA LYS A 101 9.86 -7.27 -1.38
C LYS A 101 11.19 -7.99 -1.64
N PRO A 102 11.23 -9.31 -1.62
CA PRO A 102 10.17 -10.23 -1.23
C PRO A 102 9.97 -10.28 0.29
N PHE A 103 8.76 -10.55 0.72
CA PHE A 103 8.42 -10.65 2.13
C PHE A 103 7.63 -11.94 2.40
N HIS A 104 7.60 -12.36 3.66
CA HIS A 104 6.79 -13.50 4.08
C HIS A 104 5.38 -13.03 4.43
N ARG A 105 4.39 -13.92 4.20
CA ARG A 105 3.00 -13.66 4.57
C ARG A 105 2.87 -13.24 6.04
N GLU A 106 3.57 -13.93 6.92
CA GLU A 106 3.51 -13.66 8.35
C GLU A 106 3.99 -12.25 8.67
N GLU A 107 5.01 -11.76 7.99
CA GLU A 107 5.52 -10.41 8.19
C GLU A 107 4.52 -9.37 7.70
N LEU A 108 3.96 -9.54 6.52
CA LEU A 108 2.96 -8.64 5.98
C LEU A 108 1.75 -8.53 6.92
N VAL A 109 1.20 -9.67 7.33
CA VAL A 109 0.02 -9.71 8.19
C VAL A 109 0.32 -9.10 9.56
N ALA A 110 1.50 -9.39 10.12
CA ALA A 110 1.90 -8.82 11.41
C ALA A 110 2.00 -7.29 11.36
N ARG A 111 2.57 -6.74 10.27
CA ARG A 111 2.67 -5.29 10.11
C ARG A 111 1.29 -4.65 9.93
N ILE A 112 0.42 -5.29 9.18
CA ILE A 112 -0.96 -4.81 9.02
C ILE A 112 -1.66 -4.72 10.38
N HIS A 113 -1.58 -5.77 11.19
CA HIS A 113 -2.21 -5.78 12.50
C HIS A 113 -1.59 -4.78 13.46
N ALA A 114 -0.29 -4.52 13.34
CA ALA A 114 0.40 -3.53 14.18
C ALA A 114 -0.03 -2.10 13.85
N ILE A 115 -0.34 -1.82 12.58
CA ILE A 115 -0.75 -0.49 12.12
C ILE A 115 -2.23 -0.22 12.46
N ILE A 116 -3.05 -1.22 12.29
CA ILE A 116 -4.49 -1.10 12.53
C ILE A 116 -4.78 -1.28 14.02
#